data_55c3a6256ddc561b7ebd3d36b1d81fa3
#
_entry.id   55c3a6256ddc561b7ebd3d36b1d81fa3
#
_cell.length_a   1.000
_cell.length_b   1.000
_cell.length_c   1.000
_cell.angle_alpha   90.00
_cell.angle_beta   90.00
_cell.angle_gamma   90.00
#
_symmetry.space_group_name_H-M   'P 1'
#
loop_
_entity.id
_entity.type
_entity.pdbx_description
1 polymer ?
#
loop_
_entity_poly.entity_id
_entity_poly.type
_entity_poly.pdbx_seq_one_letter_code
_entity_poly.pdbx_strand_id
1 'polypeptide(L)'
;MAHFEKLQKIISGNGFIAALDQSGGSTPKALLQYDVDQTYYKNDTEMYDQIHSMRARIVSSPSFNSKNIIGAILFEMTMNKQINGKASAKYLWEDLGIVPFLKIDSGLEPEENGVHLLKNIYEIDKKLEIAVSKGIFGTKMRSVINSASEKGINEVVEQQFKISEQINKYNLVPIIEPEITISITDKENAEKILMKSILNNLDELPKDSKVILKLSLPEIMNFYLPLLDHPNVLRVVALSGGYDQKNALDKLRRNNGMIASFSRALTEGLSINQNDDEFNLIINKSIHDIATASKI
;
A
#
# COMPACT_ATOMS: atom_id res chain seq x y z
N MET A 1 -21.44 -1.49 12.50
CA MET A 1 -21.04 -0.07 12.66
C MET A 1 -19.58 0.16 12.25
N ALA A 2 -18.59 -0.37 12.95
CA ALA A 2 -17.16 -0.08 12.64
C ALA A 2 -16.71 -0.35 11.19
N HIS A 3 -17.21 -1.40 10.52
CA HIS A 3 -16.86 -1.66 9.12
C HIS A 3 -17.41 -0.57 8.18
N PHE A 4 -18.65 -0.13 8.38
CA PHE A 4 -19.27 0.93 7.61
C PHE A 4 -18.54 2.28 7.80
N GLU A 5 -18.14 2.62 9.01
CA GLU A 5 -17.38 3.84 9.29
C GLU A 5 -16.00 3.83 8.61
N LYS A 6 -15.30 2.69 8.63
CA LYS A 6 -14.04 2.50 7.90
C LYS A 6 -14.25 2.66 6.40
N LEU A 7 -15.32 2.05 5.85
CA LEU A 7 -15.67 2.17 4.44
C LEU A 7 -15.91 3.63 4.04
N GLN A 8 -16.71 4.36 4.83
CA GLN A 8 -16.97 5.78 4.58
C GLN A 8 -15.68 6.61 4.65
N LYS A 9 -14.79 6.32 5.61
CA LYS A 9 -13.49 6.98 5.70
C LYS A 9 -12.64 6.76 4.46
N ILE A 10 -12.66 5.56 3.88
CA ILE A 10 -11.93 5.27 2.63
C ILE A 10 -12.58 5.98 1.44
N ILE A 11 -13.89 5.96 1.32
CA ILE A 11 -14.60 6.56 0.18
C ILE A 11 -14.46 8.08 0.15
N SER A 12 -14.68 8.75 1.28
CA SER A 12 -14.84 10.21 1.35
C SER A 12 -13.75 10.94 2.13
N GLY A 13 -12.85 10.22 2.81
CA GLY A 13 -11.80 10.83 3.62
C GLY A 13 -10.78 11.59 2.77
N ASN A 14 -10.36 12.75 3.28
CA ASN A 14 -9.25 13.50 2.71
C ASN A 14 -7.92 13.00 3.26
N GLY A 15 -6.94 12.81 2.38
CA GLY A 15 -5.61 12.35 2.77
C GLY A 15 -5.15 11.14 1.94
N PHE A 16 -4.19 10.38 2.48
CA PHE A 16 -3.52 9.30 1.77
C PHE A 16 -3.50 7.99 2.58
N ILE A 17 -3.06 6.89 1.97
CA ILE A 17 -2.86 5.60 2.65
C ILE A 17 -1.36 5.42 2.91
N ALA A 18 -0.93 5.39 4.17
CA ALA A 18 0.46 5.15 4.53
C ALA A 18 0.84 3.67 4.27
N ALA A 19 1.93 3.42 3.53
CA ALA A 19 2.41 2.07 3.28
C ALA A 19 3.57 1.73 4.23
N LEU A 20 3.25 1.02 5.31
CA LEU A 20 4.19 0.56 6.35
C LEU A 20 4.36 -0.97 6.31
N ASP A 21 4.34 -1.54 5.12
CA ASP A 21 4.26 -2.98 4.88
C ASP A 21 5.53 -3.59 4.24
N GLN A 22 6.68 -2.89 4.34
CA GLN A 22 7.96 -3.43 3.88
C GLN A 22 8.20 -4.82 4.52
N SER A 23 8.55 -5.80 3.69
CA SER A 23 8.70 -7.19 4.12
C SER A 23 9.76 -7.92 3.28
N GLY A 24 10.24 -9.06 3.75
CA GLY A 24 11.27 -9.82 3.06
C GLY A 24 12.47 -8.97 2.66
N GLY A 25 12.90 -9.06 1.42
CA GLY A 25 14.09 -8.33 0.92
C GLY A 25 13.99 -6.80 0.91
N SER A 26 12.80 -6.23 1.13
CA SER A 26 12.65 -4.77 1.26
C SER A 26 12.87 -4.27 2.70
N THR A 27 12.80 -5.15 3.71
CA THR A 27 13.00 -4.78 5.11
C THR A 27 14.40 -4.28 5.41
N PRO A 28 15.50 -5.00 5.03
CA PRO A 28 16.87 -4.49 5.24
C PRO A 28 17.12 -3.15 4.55
N LYS A 29 16.56 -2.97 3.34
CA LYS A 29 16.70 -1.70 2.59
C LYS A 29 16.00 -0.53 3.30
N ALA A 30 14.81 -0.77 3.86
CA ALA A 30 14.08 0.25 4.61
C ALA A 30 14.79 0.60 5.93
N LEU A 31 15.33 -0.39 6.61
CA LEU A 31 16.15 -0.18 7.83
C LEU A 31 17.42 0.60 7.53
N LEU A 32 18.14 0.24 6.47
CA LEU A 32 19.34 0.97 6.06
C LEU A 32 19.05 2.44 5.74
N GLN A 33 17.92 2.74 5.11
CA GLN A 33 17.46 4.12 4.85
C GLN A 33 17.08 4.88 6.13
N TYR A 34 16.85 4.16 7.23
CA TYR A 34 16.58 4.69 8.57
C TYR A 34 17.84 4.71 9.45
N ASP A 35 19.03 4.50 8.87
CA ASP A 35 20.34 4.37 9.52
C ASP A 35 20.43 3.18 10.50
N VAL A 36 19.67 2.12 10.24
CA VAL A 36 19.74 0.82 10.94
C VAL A 36 20.35 -0.21 10.01
N ASP A 37 21.64 -0.44 10.11
CA ASP A 37 22.37 -1.45 9.35
C ASP A 37 22.36 -2.84 10.02
N GLN A 38 23.07 -3.80 9.44
CA GLN A 38 23.12 -5.18 9.92
C GLN A 38 23.79 -5.34 11.30
N THR A 39 24.44 -4.31 11.84
CA THR A 39 25.02 -4.36 13.20
C THR A 39 23.97 -4.26 14.30
N TYR A 40 22.78 -3.77 13.97
CA TYR A 40 21.66 -3.60 14.91
C TYR A 40 20.84 -4.87 15.12
N TYR A 41 21.04 -5.92 14.32
CA TYR A 41 20.28 -7.18 14.44
C TYR A 41 21.11 -8.39 13.96
N LYS A 42 20.92 -9.55 14.59
CA LYS A 42 21.69 -10.79 14.35
C LYS A 42 20.90 -11.82 13.53
N ASN A 43 19.58 -11.68 13.46
CA ASN A 43 18.67 -12.62 12.83
C ASN A 43 17.37 -11.92 12.37
N ASP A 44 16.54 -12.65 11.64
CA ASP A 44 15.29 -12.11 11.09
C ASP A 44 14.33 -11.62 12.18
N THR A 45 14.26 -12.29 13.33
CA THR A 45 13.40 -11.87 14.45
C THR A 45 13.80 -10.49 14.94
N GLU A 46 15.08 -10.28 15.22
CA GLU A 46 15.62 -8.98 15.64
C GLU A 46 15.45 -7.91 14.54
N MET A 47 15.65 -8.28 13.27
CA MET A 47 15.40 -7.39 12.15
C MET A 47 13.92 -6.95 12.11
N TYR A 48 12.99 -7.86 12.33
CA TYR A 48 11.56 -7.52 12.40
C TYR A 48 11.19 -6.73 13.65
N ASP A 49 11.94 -6.85 14.74
CA ASP A 49 11.80 -5.98 15.91
C ASP A 49 12.24 -4.55 15.60
N GLN A 50 13.37 -4.37 14.90
CA GLN A 50 13.85 -3.06 14.47
C GLN A 50 12.84 -2.36 13.53
N ILE A 51 12.35 -3.06 12.51
CA ILE A 51 11.38 -2.44 11.59
C ILE A 51 10.04 -2.15 12.26
N HIS A 52 9.63 -2.95 13.25
CA HIS A 52 8.45 -2.65 14.06
C HIS A 52 8.67 -1.40 14.91
N SER A 53 9.84 -1.26 15.56
CA SER A 53 10.19 -0.08 16.35
C SER A 53 10.18 1.20 15.50
N MET A 54 10.75 1.15 14.29
CA MET A 54 10.65 2.26 13.33
C MET A 54 9.19 2.62 13.01
N ARG A 55 8.36 1.63 12.70
CA ARG A 55 6.93 1.84 12.38
C ARG A 55 6.16 2.37 13.58
N ALA A 56 6.42 1.84 14.77
CA ALA A 56 5.80 2.32 16.01
C ALA A 56 6.15 3.80 16.25
N ARG A 57 7.41 4.20 16.06
CA ARG A 57 7.83 5.60 16.16
C ARG A 57 7.12 6.50 15.16
N ILE A 58 7.00 6.06 13.89
CA ILE A 58 6.27 6.79 12.84
C ILE A 58 4.80 6.97 13.25
N VAL A 59 4.13 5.88 13.63
CA VAL A 59 2.69 5.87 13.96
C VAL A 59 2.39 6.64 15.25
N SER A 60 3.34 6.70 16.19
CA SER A 60 3.22 7.46 17.44
C SER A 60 3.50 8.96 17.28
N SER A 61 4.00 9.41 16.13
CA SER A 61 4.19 10.84 15.88
C SER A 61 2.86 11.59 15.90
N PRO A 62 2.78 12.78 16.53
CA PRO A 62 1.56 13.59 16.58
C PRO A 62 0.98 13.94 15.20
N SER A 63 1.84 13.98 14.18
CA SER A 63 1.45 14.26 12.80
C SER A 63 0.78 13.06 12.10
N PHE A 64 0.99 11.84 12.61
CA PHE A 64 0.39 10.62 12.07
C PHE A 64 -1.03 10.45 12.59
N ASN A 65 -1.98 11.14 12.00
CA ASN A 65 -3.36 11.19 12.44
C ASN A 65 -4.35 11.24 11.27
N SER A 66 -5.64 11.05 11.59
CA SER A 66 -6.72 10.93 10.61
C SER A 66 -7.06 12.21 9.83
N LYS A 67 -6.43 13.35 10.10
CA LYS A 67 -6.60 14.59 9.32
C LYS A 67 -5.94 14.48 7.94
N ASN A 68 -4.83 13.74 7.87
CA ASN A 68 -4.02 13.61 6.66
C ASN A 68 -3.89 12.15 6.17
N ILE A 69 -4.19 11.17 7.03
CA ILE A 69 -4.00 9.74 6.73
C ILE A 69 -5.34 9.02 6.91
N ILE A 70 -5.87 8.46 5.83
CA ILE A 70 -7.14 7.74 5.86
C ILE A 70 -6.98 6.25 6.12
N GLY A 71 -5.82 5.68 5.80
CA GLY A 71 -5.51 4.28 6.01
C GLY A 71 -4.02 4.02 6.18
N ALA A 72 -3.67 2.86 6.73
CA ALA A 72 -2.29 2.40 6.83
C ALA A 72 -2.21 0.90 6.51
N ILE A 73 -1.24 0.52 5.66
CA ILE A 73 -0.98 -0.87 5.30
C ILE A 73 0.09 -1.41 6.23
N LEU A 74 -0.24 -2.45 6.97
CA LEU A 74 0.65 -3.13 7.90
C LEU A 74 1.21 -4.41 7.28
N PHE A 75 2.39 -4.82 7.72
CA PHE A 75 2.88 -6.18 7.56
C PHE A 75 2.44 -7.05 8.74
N GLU A 76 2.31 -8.36 8.53
CA GLU A 76 1.82 -9.33 9.53
C GLU A 76 2.56 -9.21 10.88
N MET A 77 3.90 -9.10 10.85
CA MET A 77 4.71 -8.98 12.07
C MET A 77 4.36 -7.72 12.87
N THR A 78 4.03 -6.61 12.21
CA THR A 78 3.58 -5.39 12.87
C THR A 78 2.13 -5.51 13.38
N MET A 79 1.24 -6.13 12.59
CA MET A 79 -0.14 -6.39 13.02
C MET A 79 -0.20 -7.24 14.29
N ASN A 80 0.72 -8.19 14.43
CA ASN A 80 0.77 -9.10 15.58
C ASN A 80 1.41 -8.47 16.85
N LYS A 81 1.98 -7.28 16.74
CA LYS A 81 2.60 -6.53 17.85
C LYS A 81 1.69 -5.40 18.34
N GLN A 82 2.19 -4.67 19.32
CA GLN A 82 1.51 -3.53 19.93
C GLN A 82 2.21 -2.21 19.58
N ILE A 83 1.44 -1.15 19.48
CA ILE A 83 1.89 0.25 19.43
C ILE A 83 1.27 0.95 20.63
N ASN A 84 2.07 1.63 21.45
CA ASN A 84 1.62 2.31 22.67
C ASN A 84 0.76 1.43 23.60
N GLY A 85 1.14 0.14 23.76
CA GLY A 85 0.44 -0.80 24.64
C GLY A 85 -0.89 -1.36 24.10
N LYS A 86 -1.29 -1.01 22.88
CA LYS A 86 -2.50 -1.49 22.21
C LYS A 86 -2.16 -2.27 20.94
N ALA A 87 -2.94 -3.31 20.61
CA ALA A 87 -2.76 -4.04 19.34
C ALA A 87 -2.75 -3.07 18.15
N SER A 88 -1.78 -3.22 17.25
CA SER A 88 -1.46 -2.21 16.20
C SER A 88 -2.67 -1.79 15.37
N ALA A 89 -3.50 -2.73 14.91
CA ALA A 89 -4.70 -2.40 14.13
C ALA A 89 -5.77 -1.66 14.96
N LYS A 90 -5.92 -2.00 16.25
CA LYS A 90 -6.82 -1.29 17.15
C LYS A 90 -6.34 0.12 17.44
N TYR A 91 -5.03 0.29 17.69
CA TYR A 91 -4.46 1.62 17.90
C TYR A 91 -4.68 2.53 16.69
N LEU A 92 -4.45 2.03 15.48
CA LEU A 92 -4.70 2.79 14.25
C LEU A 92 -6.16 3.26 14.16
N TRP A 93 -7.13 2.37 14.42
CA TRP A 93 -8.53 2.73 14.24
C TRP A 93 -9.12 3.48 15.42
N GLU A 94 -8.98 2.94 16.63
CA GLU A 94 -9.67 3.46 17.82
C GLU A 94 -9.05 4.76 18.35
N ASP A 95 -7.72 4.91 18.26
CA ASP A 95 -7.03 6.08 18.79
C ASP A 95 -6.72 7.13 17.72
N LEU A 96 -6.39 6.69 16.50
CA LEU A 96 -5.98 7.61 15.43
C LEU A 96 -7.06 7.82 14.36
N GLY A 97 -8.12 6.99 14.27
CA GLY A 97 -9.13 7.06 13.21
C GLY A 97 -8.59 6.72 11.82
N ILE A 98 -7.54 5.88 11.76
CA ILE A 98 -6.86 5.44 10.53
C ILE A 98 -7.26 4.01 10.23
N VAL A 99 -7.72 3.74 9.00
CA VAL A 99 -8.20 2.43 8.58
C VAL A 99 -7.04 1.45 8.38
N PRO A 100 -7.00 0.31 9.12
CA PRO A 100 -5.91 -0.65 9.00
C PRO A 100 -6.12 -1.62 7.84
N PHE A 101 -5.08 -1.81 7.03
CA PHE A 101 -4.96 -2.83 5.99
C PHE A 101 -3.80 -3.79 6.29
N LEU A 102 -3.85 -5.00 5.73
CA LEU A 102 -2.83 -6.02 5.90
C LEU A 102 -2.24 -6.46 4.56
N LYS A 103 -0.91 -6.42 4.42
CA LYS A 103 -0.22 -7.09 3.33
C LYS A 103 -0.31 -8.61 3.52
N ILE A 104 -0.87 -9.32 2.52
CA ILE A 104 -1.10 -10.78 2.59
C ILE A 104 -0.24 -11.61 1.63
N ASP A 105 0.37 -11.00 0.62
CA ASP A 105 1.20 -11.75 -0.34
C ASP A 105 2.44 -12.36 0.33
N SER A 106 2.85 -13.52 -0.18
CA SER A 106 3.99 -14.30 0.30
C SER A 106 5.27 -14.04 -0.53
N GLY A 107 5.31 -12.96 -1.29
CA GLY A 107 6.39 -12.63 -2.22
C GLY A 107 6.05 -12.98 -3.66
N LEU A 108 7.07 -12.94 -4.52
CA LEU A 108 6.92 -13.04 -5.97
C LEU A 108 7.54 -14.33 -6.50
N GLU A 109 6.92 -14.90 -7.53
CA GLU A 109 7.51 -15.95 -8.37
C GLU A 109 8.67 -15.38 -9.21
N PRO A 110 9.54 -16.22 -9.76
CA PRO A 110 10.52 -15.81 -10.77
C PRO A 110 9.85 -15.09 -11.94
N GLU A 111 10.62 -14.24 -12.64
CA GLU A 111 10.10 -13.53 -13.80
C GLU A 111 9.76 -14.49 -14.92
N GLU A 112 8.53 -14.38 -15.43
CA GLU A 112 8.06 -15.06 -16.63
C GLU A 112 7.16 -14.12 -17.43
N ASN A 113 7.25 -14.16 -18.77
CA ASN A 113 6.48 -13.26 -19.66
C ASN A 113 6.64 -11.76 -19.32
N GLY A 114 7.80 -11.35 -18.77
CA GLY A 114 8.07 -9.97 -18.39
C GLY A 114 7.33 -9.50 -17.14
N VAL A 115 6.85 -10.41 -16.31
CA VAL A 115 6.15 -10.12 -15.05
C VAL A 115 6.58 -11.04 -13.92
N HIS A 116 6.33 -10.63 -12.68
CA HIS A 116 6.41 -11.49 -11.50
C HIS A 116 5.01 -11.68 -10.93
N LEU A 117 4.48 -12.89 -10.99
CA LEU A 117 3.25 -13.28 -10.33
C LEU A 117 3.43 -13.38 -8.81
N LEU A 118 2.33 -13.39 -8.08
CA LEU A 118 2.34 -13.71 -6.65
C LEU A 118 2.65 -15.19 -6.45
N LYS A 119 3.48 -15.48 -5.46
CA LYS A 119 3.57 -16.83 -4.90
C LYS A 119 2.24 -17.25 -4.29
N ASN A 120 2.01 -18.56 -4.27
CA ASN A 120 0.82 -19.09 -3.61
C ASN A 120 0.73 -18.58 -2.15
N ILE A 121 -0.43 -18.09 -1.79
CA ILE A 121 -0.72 -17.64 -0.42
C ILE A 121 -1.27 -18.84 0.35
N TYR A 122 -0.39 -19.57 1.01
CA TYR A 122 -0.79 -20.73 1.81
C TYR A 122 -1.77 -20.33 2.92
N GLU A 123 -2.79 -21.18 3.14
CA GLU A 123 -3.81 -20.97 4.17
C GLU A 123 -4.44 -19.56 4.13
N ILE A 124 -4.71 -19.06 2.91
CA ILE A 124 -5.23 -17.71 2.74
C ILE A 124 -6.50 -17.47 3.60
N ASP A 125 -7.41 -18.43 3.66
CA ASP A 125 -8.64 -18.32 4.45
C ASP A 125 -8.34 -18.09 5.92
N LYS A 126 -7.42 -18.84 6.51
CA LYS A 126 -6.98 -18.64 7.89
C LYS A 126 -6.34 -17.27 8.13
N LYS A 127 -5.54 -16.79 7.17
CA LYS A 127 -4.96 -15.44 7.24
C LYS A 127 -6.05 -14.37 7.22
N LEU A 128 -7.08 -14.54 6.39
CA LEU A 128 -8.20 -13.61 6.29
C LEU A 128 -9.06 -13.63 7.57
N GLU A 129 -9.32 -14.80 8.16
CA GLU A 129 -10.00 -14.95 9.45
C GLU A 129 -9.24 -14.22 10.58
N ILE A 130 -7.92 -14.41 10.65
CA ILE A 130 -7.06 -13.71 11.61
C ILE A 130 -7.13 -12.19 11.37
N ALA A 131 -7.05 -11.73 10.12
CA ALA A 131 -7.15 -10.31 9.80
C ALA A 131 -8.49 -9.71 10.28
N VAL A 132 -9.60 -10.38 10.00
CA VAL A 132 -10.93 -9.97 10.49
C VAL A 132 -10.96 -9.91 12.01
N SER A 133 -10.48 -10.94 12.71
CA SER A 133 -10.47 -11.01 14.18
C SER A 133 -9.65 -9.90 14.82
N LYS A 134 -8.62 -9.39 14.13
CA LYS A 134 -7.79 -8.28 14.57
C LYS A 134 -8.32 -6.89 14.16
N GLY A 135 -9.48 -6.83 13.50
CA GLY A 135 -10.11 -5.57 13.09
C GLY A 135 -9.50 -4.93 11.84
N ILE A 136 -8.77 -5.67 11.04
CA ILE A 136 -8.32 -5.26 9.70
C ILE A 136 -9.55 -5.00 8.82
N PHE A 137 -9.49 -3.97 8.00
CA PHE A 137 -10.56 -3.58 7.06
C PHE A 137 -10.37 -4.18 5.68
N GLY A 138 -9.13 -4.36 5.26
CA GLY A 138 -8.83 -4.85 3.93
C GLY A 138 -7.40 -5.37 3.82
N THR A 139 -7.05 -5.85 2.65
CA THR A 139 -5.76 -6.48 2.40
C THR A 139 -5.00 -5.80 1.28
N LYS A 140 -3.72 -6.11 1.12
CA LYS A 140 -2.91 -5.65 0.00
C LYS A 140 -2.03 -6.79 -0.52
N MET A 141 -1.93 -6.91 -1.84
CA MET A 141 -1.06 -7.84 -2.55
C MET A 141 -0.38 -7.14 -3.74
N ARG A 142 0.89 -7.46 -4.02
CA ARG A 142 1.71 -6.78 -5.02
C ARG A 142 2.37 -7.77 -5.98
N SER A 143 2.10 -7.59 -7.27
CA SER A 143 2.84 -8.19 -8.39
C SER A 143 3.70 -7.14 -9.09
N VAL A 144 4.62 -7.55 -9.96
CA VAL A 144 5.53 -6.63 -10.68
C VAL A 144 5.46 -6.89 -12.18
N ILE A 145 5.40 -5.82 -12.96
CA ILE A 145 5.38 -5.80 -14.42
C ILE A 145 6.66 -5.12 -14.90
N ASN A 146 7.50 -5.87 -15.63
CA ASN A 146 8.80 -5.44 -16.14
C ASN A 146 8.85 -5.21 -17.66
N SER A 147 7.74 -5.47 -18.36
CA SER A 147 7.61 -5.18 -19.80
C SER A 147 6.16 -5.05 -20.22
N ALA A 148 5.88 -4.47 -21.37
CA ALA A 148 4.56 -4.36 -21.97
C ALA A 148 4.09 -5.69 -22.61
N SER A 149 4.24 -6.80 -21.90
CA SER A 149 3.75 -8.12 -22.32
C SER A 149 2.26 -8.24 -22.07
N GLU A 150 1.44 -8.30 -23.13
CA GLU A 150 -0.01 -8.46 -22.98
C GLU A 150 -0.37 -9.74 -22.22
N LYS A 151 0.33 -10.86 -22.54
CA LYS A 151 0.14 -12.12 -21.83
C LYS A 151 0.44 -11.99 -20.34
N GLY A 152 1.64 -11.50 -19.99
CA GLY A 152 2.07 -11.40 -18.60
C GLY A 152 1.22 -10.42 -17.78
N ILE A 153 0.85 -9.26 -18.35
CA ILE A 153 0.00 -8.29 -17.68
C ILE A 153 -1.38 -8.87 -17.39
N ASN A 154 -1.99 -9.59 -18.35
CA ASN A 154 -3.28 -10.25 -18.13
C ASN A 154 -3.18 -11.32 -17.03
N GLU A 155 -2.12 -12.15 -17.03
CA GLU A 155 -1.90 -13.15 -15.98
C GLU A 155 -1.80 -12.51 -14.57
N VAL A 156 -1.11 -11.37 -14.45
CA VAL A 156 -1.01 -10.59 -13.20
C VAL A 156 -2.38 -10.10 -12.73
N VAL A 157 -3.15 -9.49 -13.63
CA VAL A 157 -4.46 -8.92 -13.30
C VAL A 157 -5.43 -10.01 -12.92
N GLU A 158 -5.58 -11.06 -13.75
CA GLU A 158 -6.46 -12.19 -13.48
C GLU A 158 -6.15 -12.87 -12.16
N GLN A 159 -4.85 -13.09 -11.85
CA GLN A 159 -4.44 -13.68 -10.58
C GLN A 159 -4.90 -12.83 -9.39
N GLN A 160 -4.65 -11.52 -9.43
CA GLN A 160 -5.02 -10.64 -8.31
C GLN A 160 -6.54 -10.47 -8.19
N PHE A 161 -7.28 -10.40 -9.28
CA PHE A 161 -8.75 -10.32 -9.23
C PHE A 161 -9.36 -11.61 -8.68
N LYS A 162 -8.87 -12.78 -9.09
CA LYS A 162 -9.31 -14.06 -8.52
C LYS A 162 -9.08 -14.16 -7.01
N ILE A 163 -7.94 -13.68 -6.52
CA ILE A 163 -7.66 -13.60 -5.08
C ILE A 163 -8.58 -12.57 -4.41
N SER A 164 -8.88 -11.45 -5.08
CA SER A 164 -9.76 -10.41 -4.56
C SER A 164 -11.19 -10.91 -4.31
N GLU A 165 -11.71 -11.79 -5.16
CA GLU A 165 -13.02 -12.43 -4.94
C GLU A 165 -13.04 -13.25 -3.64
N GLN A 166 -11.95 -13.99 -3.36
CA GLN A 166 -11.83 -14.74 -2.10
C GLN A 166 -11.79 -13.79 -0.90
N ILE A 167 -11.03 -12.70 -0.98
CA ILE A 167 -10.94 -11.68 0.08
C ILE A 167 -12.29 -11.03 0.36
N ASN A 168 -13.05 -10.68 -0.69
CA ASN A 168 -14.38 -10.07 -0.56
C ASN A 168 -15.37 -10.98 0.20
N LYS A 169 -15.25 -12.32 0.13
CA LYS A 169 -16.09 -13.26 0.90
C LYS A 169 -15.95 -13.09 2.42
N TYR A 170 -14.82 -12.58 2.88
CA TYR A 170 -14.56 -12.27 4.28
C TYR A 170 -14.95 -10.83 4.67
N ASN A 171 -15.67 -10.13 3.80
CA ASN A 171 -16.02 -8.72 3.98
C ASN A 171 -14.79 -7.81 4.18
N LEU A 172 -13.68 -8.16 3.54
CA LEU A 172 -12.44 -7.38 3.48
C LEU A 172 -12.32 -6.73 2.11
N VAL A 173 -11.76 -5.53 2.06
CA VAL A 173 -11.52 -4.79 0.81
C VAL A 173 -10.09 -5.05 0.31
N PRO A 174 -9.90 -5.69 -0.86
CA PRO A 174 -8.56 -5.88 -1.41
C PRO A 174 -8.00 -4.59 -2.02
N ILE A 175 -6.72 -4.32 -1.76
CA ILE A 175 -5.88 -3.41 -2.54
C ILE A 175 -5.12 -4.28 -3.53
N ILE A 176 -5.42 -4.10 -4.81
CA ILE A 176 -4.82 -4.77 -5.97
C ILE A 176 -3.66 -3.90 -6.44
N GLU A 177 -2.40 -4.42 -6.38
CA GLU A 177 -1.19 -3.66 -6.70
C GLU A 177 -0.38 -4.35 -7.82
N PRO A 178 -0.79 -4.23 -9.10
CA PRO A 178 0.00 -4.62 -10.26
C PRO A 178 0.99 -3.50 -10.58
N GLU A 179 2.14 -3.48 -9.90
CA GLU A 179 3.15 -2.44 -10.03
C GLU A 179 3.89 -2.56 -11.37
N ILE A 180 3.84 -1.52 -12.20
CA ILE A 180 4.73 -1.39 -13.36
C ILE A 180 6.04 -0.77 -12.89
N THR A 181 7.16 -1.42 -13.20
CA THR A 181 8.51 -0.92 -12.94
C THR A 181 8.72 0.41 -13.69
N ILE A 182 9.07 1.47 -12.96
CA ILE A 182 9.14 2.83 -13.51
C ILE A 182 10.27 3.05 -14.53
N SER A 183 11.28 2.18 -14.55
CA SER A 183 12.44 2.30 -15.42
C SER A 183 12.35 1.51 -16.74
N ILE A 184 11.24 0.82 -16.99
CA ILE A 184 11.07 0.11 -18.27
C ILE A 184 10.84 1.10 -19.42
N THR A 185 11.37 0.79 -20.58
CA THR A 185 11.33 1.69 -21.74
C THR A 185 9.96 1.77 -22.41
N ASP A 186 9.11 0.77 -22.19
CA ASP A 186 7.77 0.61 -22.78
C ASP A 186 6.65 0.83 -21.77
N LYS A 187 6.92 1.62 -20.72
CA LYS A 187 6.00 1.85 -19.57
C LYS A 187 4.63 2.37 -20.02
N GLU A 188 4.57 3.35 -20.91
CA GLU A 188 3.29 3.89 -21.40
C GLU A 188 2.44 2.80 -22.10
N ASN A 189 3.08 1.89 -22.83
CA ASN A 189 2.39 0.78 -23.48
C ASN A 189 1.92 -0.27 -22.45
N ALA A 190 2.76 -0.57 -21.44
CA ALA A 190 2.37 -1.44 -20.32
C ALA A 190 1.17 -0.86 -19.56
N GLU A 191 1.13 0.45 -19.35
CA GLU A 191 -0.01 1.14 -18.70
C GLU A 191 -1.31 0.99 -19.51
N LYS A 192 -1.25 1.10 -20.85
CA LYS A 192 -2.42 0.91 -21.73
C LYS A 192 -2.97 -0.51 -21.65
N ILE A 193 -2.09 -1.51 -21.69
CA ILE A 193 -2.49 -2.92 -21.57
C ILE A 193 -3.08 -3.17 -20.18
N LEU A 194 -2.41 -2.70 -19.12
CA LEU A 194 -2.85 -2.84 -17.74
C LEU A 194 -4.23 -2.22 -17.52
N MET A 195 -4.44 -1.00 -18.00
CA MET A 195 -5.72 -0.29 -17.91
C MET A 195 -6.86 -1.10 -18.53
N LYS A 196 -6.66 -1.60 -19.75
CA LYS A 196 -7.65 -2.43 -20.46
C LYS A 196 -7.93 -3.72 -19.68
N SER A 197 -6.89 -4.40 -19.22
CA SER A 197 -7.03 -5.65 -18.46
C SER A 197 -7.78 -5.44 -17.13
N ILE A 198 -7.46 -4.35 -16.40
CA ILE A 198 -8.19 -4.01 -15.16
C ILE A 198 -9.66 -3.73 -15.43
N LEU A 199 -10.01 -2.92 -16.43
CA LEU A 199 -11.40 -2.61 -16.76
C LEU A 199 -12.20 -3.87 -17.10
N ASN A 200 -11.65 -4.76 -17.93
CA ASN A 200 -12.29 -6.02 -18.26
C ASN A 200 -12.61 -6.88 -17.02
N ASN A 201 -11.65 -6.99 -16.09
CA ASN A 201 -11.84 -7.76 -14.87
C ASN A 201 -12.79 -7.06 -13.86
N LEU A 202 -12.81 -5.73 -13.83
CA LEU A 202 -13.77 -4.96 -13.01
C LEU A 202 -15.20 -5.17 -13.48
N ASP A 203 -15.44 -5.20 -14.80
CA ASP A 203 -16.77 -5.41 -15.40
C ASP A 203 -17.33 -6.81 -15.08
N GLU A 204 -16.45 -7.79 -14.83
CA GLU A 204 -16.84 -9.16 -14.46
C GLU A 204 -17.10 -9.33 -12.94
N LEU A 205 -16.67 -8.37 -12.10
CA LEU A 205 -16.89 -8.47 -10.66
C LEU A 205 -18.36 -8.34 -10.27
N PRO A 206 -18.82 -9.08 -9.25
CA PRO A 206 -20.14 -8.87 -8.66
C PRO A 206 -20.30 -7.39 -8.23
N LYS A 207 -21.50 -6.83 -8.40
CA LYS A 207 -21.77 -5.41 -8.08
C LYS A 207 -21.47 -5.02 -6.65
N ASP A 208 -21.56 -5.97 -5.72
CA ASP A 208 -21.30 -5.74 -4.29
C ASP A 208 -19.81 -5.85 -3.94
N SER A 209 -18.98 -6.41 -4.83
CA SER A 209 -17.55 -6.51 -4.63
C SER A 209 -16.90 -5.13 -4.75
N LYS A 210 -15.97 -4.82 -3.83
CA LYS A 210 -15.25 -3.55 -3.83
C LYS A 210 -13.75 -3.80 -3.81
N VAL A 211 -13.03 -2.97 -4.55
CA VAL A 211 -11.55 -3.01 -4.62
C VAL A 211 -10.97 -1.60 -4.48
N ILE A 212 -9.71 -1.54 -4.07
CA ILE A 212 -8.85 -0.36 -4.20
C ILE A 212 -7.75 -0.75 -5.19
N LEU A 213 -7.47 0.12 -6.13
CA LEU A 213 -6.38 -0.09 -7.10
C LEU A 213 -5.17 0.72 -6.65
N LYS A 214 -4.00 0.06 -6.54
CA LYS A 214 -2.74 0.72 -6.22
C LYS A 214 -1.79 0.58 -7.41
N LEU A 215 -1.58 1.70 -8.09
CA LEU A 215 -0.93 1.74 -9.40
C LEU A 215 0.33 2.60 -9.40
N SER A 216 1.25 2.28 -10.30
CA SER A 216 2.40 3.15 -10.59
C SER A 216 1.90 4.49 -11.12
N LEU A 217 2.55 5.59 -10.72
CA LEU A 217 2.25 6.92 -11.26
C LEU A 217 2.39 6.91 -12.79
N PRO A 218 1.35 7.29 -13.56
CA PRO A 218 1.33 7.11 -15.01
C PRO A 218 2.21 8.13 -15.74
N GLU A 219 2.59 7.81 -16.97
CA GLU A 219 3.31 8.75 -17.85
C GLU A 219 2.36 9.80 -18.42
N ILE A 220 1.15 9.39 -18.81
CA ILE A 220 0.11 10.30 -19.30
C ILE A 220 -0.69 10.84 -18.12
N MET A 221 -0.80 12.15 -18.02
CA MET A 221 -1.59 12.85 -17.02
C MET A 221 -3.07 12.39 -17.07
N ASN A 222 -3.63 12.11 -15.89
CA ASN A 222 -5.05 11.70 -15.74
C ASN A 222 -5.40 10.37 -16.44
N PHE A 223 -4.40 9.53 -16.73
CA PHE A 223 -4.60 8.30 -17.49
C PHE A 223 -5.60 7.34 -16.84
N TYR A 224 -5.61 7.27 -15.51
CA TYR A 224 -6.46 6.34 -14.74
C TYR A 224 -7.84 6.92 -14.33
N LEU A 225 -8.26 8.08 -14.86
CA LEU A 225 -9.59 8.64 -14.56
C LEU A 225 -10.75 7.65 -14.80
N PRO A 226 -10.77 6.84 -15.89
CA PRO A 226 -11.86 5.88 -16.07
C PRO A 226 -12.00 4.84 -14.97
N LEU A 227 -10.91 4.52 -14.24
CA LEU A 227 -10.97 3.59 -13.10
C LEU A 227 -11.62 4.22 -11.86
N LEU A 228 -11.53 5.53 -11.70
CA LEU A 228 -12.13 6.25 -10.57
C LEU A 228 -13.66 6.26 -10.64
N ASP A 229 -14.21 6.23 -11.84
CA ASP A 229 -15.66 6.27 -12.07
C ASP A 229 -16.30 4.87 -12.02
N HIS A 230 -15.48 3.80 -11.94
CA HIS A 230 -15.99 2.44 -11.93
C HIS A 230 -16.66 2.08 -10.59
N PRO A 231 -17.91 1.56 -10.58
CA PRO A 231 -18.70 1.36 -9.36
C PRO A 231 -18.09 0.38 -8.36
N ASN A 232 -17.22 -0.54 -8.79
CA ASN A 232 -16.52 -1.49 -7.92
C ASN A 232 -15.22 -0.90 -7.32
N VAL A 233 -14.75 0.27 -7.78
CA VAL A 233 -13.51 0.90 -7.31
C VAL A 233 -13.81 1.93 -6.23
N LEU A 234 -13.30 1.70 -5.02
CA LEU A 234 -13.43 2.68 -3.93
C LEU A 234 -12.43 3.83 -4.04
N ARG A 235 -11.21 3.53 -4.47
CA ARG A 235 -10.11 4.49 -4.65
C ARG A 235 -9.10 3.96 -5.66
N VAL A 236 -8.46 4.89 -6.34
CA VAL A 236 -7.21 4.65 -7.05
C VAL A 236 -6.09 5.35 -6.28
N VAL A 237 -5.09 4.58 -5.84
CA VAL A 237 -3.97 5.10 -5.06
C VAL A 237 -2.66 4.89 -5.81
N ALA A 238 -1.74 5.84 -5.69
CA ALA A 238 -0.45 5.81 -6.36
C ALA A 238 0.63 5.21 -5.46
N LEU A 239 1.44 4.30 -5.99
CA LEU A 239 2.73 3.93 -5.39
C LEU A 239 3.85 4.84 -5.92
N SER A 240 4.93 5.03 -5.15
CA SER A 240 6.06 5.86 -5.58
C SER A 240 7.02 5.13 -6.54
N GLY A 241 7.03 3.79 -6.56
CA GLY A 241 7.74 2.95 -7.53
C GLY A 241 9.26 3.10 -7.59
N GLY A 242 9.84 3.96 -6.75
CA GLY A 242 11.27 4.29 -6.78
C GLY A 242 11.57 5.73 -7.17
N TYR A 243 10.56 6.52 -7.54
CA TYR A 243 10.70 7.97 -7.57
C TYR A 243 11.05 8.50 -6.18
N ASP A 244 11.93 9.50 -6.11
CA ASP A 244 12.10 10.31 -4.90
C ASP A 244 10.80 11.03 -4.52
N GLN A 245 10.74 11.58 -3.31
CA GLN A 245 9.52 12.23 -2.82
C GLN A 245 9.05 13.36 -3.74
N LYS A 246 9.97 14.24 -4.18
CA LYS A 246 9.62 15.38 -5.02
C LYS A 246 8.99 14.95 -6.35
N ASN A 247 9.64 14.03 -7.06
CA ASN A 247 9.15 13.53 -8.35
C ASN A 247 7.83 12.77 -8.20
N ALA A 248 7.67 11.98 -7.14
CA ALA A 248 6.42 11.28 -6.86
C ALA A 248 5.27 12.26 -6.60
N LEU A 249 5.50 13.32 -5.81
CA LEU A 249 4.51 14.35 -5.53
C LEU A 249 4.13 15.16 -6.78
N ASP A 250 5.11 15.53 -7.61
CA ASP A 250 4.88 16.28 -8.83
C ASP A 250 4.06 15.48 -9.86
N LYS A 251 4.34 14.18 -9.99
CA LYS A 251 3.53 13.29 -10.81
C LYS A 251 2.12 13.10 -10.23
N LEU A 252 1.98 12.93 -8.92
CA LEU A 252 0.67 12.75 -8.28
C LEU A 252 -0.24 13.96 -8.49
N ARG A 253 0.26 15.18 -8.33
CA ARG A 253 -0.51 16.43 -8.55
C ARG A 253 -1.09 16.57 -9.96
N ARG A 254 -0.57 15.82 -10.93
CA ARG A 254 -1.06 15.80 -12.32
C ARG A 254 -2.13 14.76 -12.58
N ASN A 255 -2.54 13.99 -11.55
CA ASN A 255 -3.48 12.88 -11.67
C ASN A 255 -4.66 13.08 -10.72
N ASN A 256 -5.69 13.76 -11.20
CA ASN A 256 -6.91 14.07 -10.45
C ASN A 256 -7.60 12.78 -9.98
N GLY A 257 -8.11 12.75 -8.75
CA GLY A 257 -8.80 11.61 -8.16
C GLY A 257 -7.86 10.55 -7.57
N MET A 258 -6.57 10.53 -7.91
CA MET A 258 -5.59 9.66 -7.27
C MET A 258 -5.09 10.26 -5.95
N ILE A 259 -4.98 9.43 -4.92
CA ILE A 259 -4.30 9.78 -3.68
C ILE A 259 -3.03 8.95 -3.52
N ALA A 260 -2.11 9.36 -2.67
CA ALA A 260 -0.87 8.60 -2.43
C ALA A 260 -1.11 7.31 -1.61
N SER A 261 -0.29 6.28 -1.89
CA SER A 261 0.02 5.19 -0.98
C SER A 261 1.52 4.92 -1.01
N PHE A 262 2.27 5.88 -0.48
CA PHE A 262 3.73 5.88 -0.52
C PHE A 262 4.34 5.19 0.69
N SER A 263 5.45 4.50 0.45
CA SER A 263 6.31 3.91 1.48
C SER A 263 7.61 4.70 1.60
N ARG A 264 8.55 4.54 0.67
CA ARG A 264 9.86 5.22 0.71
C ARG A 264 9.73 6.75 0.74
N ALA A 265 8.87 7.31 -0.08
CA ALA A 265 8.66 8.76 -0.10
C ALA A 265 8.04 9.31 1.21
N LEU A 266 7.33 8.48 2.00
CA LEU A 266 6.84 8.86 3.32
C LEU A 266 7.97 8.89 4.37
N THR A 267 8.90 7.94 4.28
CA THR A 267 9.98 7.75 5.29
C THR A 267 11.30 8.41 4.91
N GLU A 268 11.35 9.12 3.80
CA GLU A 268 12.55 9.79 3.31
C GLU A 268 13.06 10.82 4.33
N GLY A 269 14.35 10.73 4.66
CA GLY A 269 15.01 11.60 5.62
C GLY A 269 14.80 11.25 7.09
N LEU A 270 14.03 10.21 7.43
CA LEU A 270 13.93 9.71 8.80
C LEU A 270 15.15 8.90 9.17
N SER A 271 15.62 9.05 10.41
CA SER A 271 16.77 8.34 10.96
C SER A 271 16.52 7.93 12.42
N ILE A 272 17.08 6.78 12.81
CA ILE A 272 17.09 6.34 14.22
C ILE A 272 17.86 7.32 15.12
N ASN A 273 18.84 8.04 14.56
CA ASN A 273 19.72 8.95 15.27
C ASN A 273 19.07 10.32 15.60
N GLN A 274 17.91 10.62 15.00
CA GLN A 274 17.19 11.86 15.27
C GLN A 274 16.55 11.83 16.66
N ASN A 275 16.61 12.96 17.37
CA ASN A 275 15.76 13.17 18.54
C ASN A 275 14.28 13.30 18.11
N ASP A 276 13.36 13.36 19.07
CA ASP A 276 11.93 13.36 18.76
C ASP A 276 11.47 14.63 18.05
N ASP A 277 12.06 15.77 18.33
CA ASP A 277 11.71 17.04 17.67
C ASP A 277 12.16 17.03 16.21
N GLU A 278 13.38 16.60 15.92
CA GLU A 278 13.91 16.44 14.57
C GLU A 278 13.11 15.43 13.76
N PHE A 279 12.83 14.26 14.35
CA PHE A 279 12.02 13.21 13.73
C PHE A 279 10.61 13.70 13.40
N ASN A 280 9.96 14.35 14.38
CA ASN A 280 8.59 14.86 14.21
C ASN A 280 8.54 16.00 13.18
N LEU A 281 9.55 16.83 13.07
CA LEU A 281 9.63 17.88 12.06
C LEU A 281 9.65 17.27 10.64
N ILE A 282 10.48 16.26 10.42
CA ILE A 282 10.64 15.62 9.11
C ILE A 282 9.37 14.85 8.73
N ILE A 283 8.87 13.99 9.62
CA ILE A 283 7.67 13.20 9.31
C ILE A 283 6.42 14.09 9.13
N ASN A 284 6.31 15.18 9.89
CA ASN A 284 5.23 16.15 9.72
C ASN A 284 5.27 16.78 8.33
N LYS A 285 6.46 17.21 7.88
CA LYS A 285 6.64 17.76 6.54
C LYS A 285 6.26 16.74 5.46
N SER A 286 6.76 15.52 5.54
CA SER A 286 6.43 14.43 4.61
C SER A 286 4.91 14.18 4.55
N ILE A 287 4.25 14.02 5.70
CA ILE A 287 2.80 13.78 5.78
C ILE A 287 2.03 14.96 5.18
N HIS A 288 2.41 16.19 5.50
CA HIS A 288 1.75 17.39 4.97
C HIS A 288 1.87 17.48 3.45
N ASP A 289 3.07 17.29 2.91
CA ASP A 289 3.35 17.39 1.47
C ASP A 289 2.60 16.30 0.68
N ILE A 290 2.59 15.05 1.20
CA ILE A 290 1.87 13.93 0.59
C ILE A 290 0.34 14.14 0.66
N ALA A 291 -0.18 14.57 1.81
CA ALA A 291 -1.60 14.86 1.97
C ALA A 291 -2.05 16.01 1.07
N THR A 292 -1.21 17.04 0.92
CA THR A 292 -1.50 18.18 0.03
C THR A 292 -1.52 17.75 -1.44
N ALA A 293 -0.61 16.87 -1.86
CA ALA A 293 -0.60 16.32 -3.22
C ALA A 293 -1.75 15.33 -3.49
N SER A 294 -2.35 14.77 -2.42
CA SER A 294 -3.52 13.87 -2.48
C SER A 294 -4.87 14.59 -2.36
N LYS A 295 -4.85 15.91 -2.25
CA LYS A 295 -6.07 16.74 -2.31
C LYS A 295 -6.40 17.00 -3.77
N ILE A 296 -7.57 16.57 -4.14
CA ILE A 296 -8.02 16.64 -5.51
C ILE A 296 -9.39 17.26 -5.55
#